data_a42d020fb60412a5eec672425ba5acad
#
_entry.id   a42d020fb60412a5eec672425ba5acad
#
_cell.length_a   1.000
_cell.length_b   1.000
_cell.length_c   1.000
_cell.angle_alpha   90.00
_cell.angle_beta   90.00
_cell.angle_gamma   90.00
#
_symmetry.space_group_name_H-M   'P 1'
#
loop_
_entity.id
_entity.type
_entity.pdbx_description
1 polymer ?
#
loop_
_entity_poly.entity_id
_entity_poly.type
_entity_poly.pdbx_seq_one_letter_code
_entity_poly.pdbx_strand_id
1 'polypeptide(L)'
;VVYLREGVYTQEDTLEFGAEDSGSKDFPITYKAYNGETAVIDGGITLSSEDFKRPEPDDPYASRIKDQDARESVVMYDLKAAGIDYSNDNFALYYDGGRGTLARYPNEQYILGFHDLSDGHRDDDRYMCNSADGTFYDKENVVSTWKNIDGVKVCGMFEIDWAQSSPADIVSYDADSN
;
A
#
# COMPACT_ATOMS: atom_id res chain seq x y z
N VAL A 1 2.78 13.27 -36.02
CA VAL A 1 2.92 12.02 -35.22
C VAL A 1 4.27 12.05 -34.52
N VAL A 2 4.29 11.84 -33.23
CA VAL A 2 5.48 11.66 -32.40
C VAL A 2 5.68 10.18 -32.17
N TYR A 3 6.84 9.67 -32.48
CA TYR A 3 7.19 8.28 -32.25
C TYR A 3 8.13 8.14 -31.07
N LEU A 4 7.75 7.29 -30.12
CA LEU A 4 8.58 6.87 -29.00
C LEU A 4 9.33 5.58 -29.41
N ARG A 5 10.64 5.59 -29.30
CA ARG A 5 11.45 4.40 -29.56
C ARG A 5 11.43 3.48 -28.36
N GLU A 6 11.91 2.27 -28.52
CA GLU A 6 12.04 1.30 -27.42
C GLU A 6 12.86 1.89 -26.27
N GLY A 7 12.33 1.74 -25.04
CA GLY A 7 12.98 2.22 -23.83
C GLY A 7 12.00 2.63 -22.75
N VAL A 8 12.56 2.93 -21.57
CA VAL A 8 11.85 3.49 -20.43
C VAL A 8 12.14 4.99 -20.36
N TYR A 9 11.10 5.79 -20.35
CA TYR A 9 11.14 7.25 -20.25
C TYR A 9 10.67 7.65 -18.86
N THR A 10 11.60 7.94 -17.97
CA THR A 10 11.27 8.38 -16.61
C THR A 10 10.68 9.78 -16.65
N GLN A 11 9.51 9.93 -16.06
CA GLN A 11 8.76 11.18 -15.98
C GLN A 11 8.70 11.64 -14.52
N GLU A 12 9.49 12.65 -14.18
CA GLU A 12 9.56 13.18 -12.80
C GLU A 12 8.40 14.13 -12.48
N ASP A 13 7.93 14.85 -13.50
CA ASP A 13 6.83 15.81 -13.36
C ASP A 13 5.58 15.35 -14.11
N THR A 14 4.46 15.99 -13.83
CA THR A 14 3.21 15.76 -14.57
C THR A 14 3.39 16.12 -16.04
N LEU A 15 3.06 15.22 -16.94
CA LEU A 15 3.02 15.50 -18.37
C LEU A 15 1.75 16.27 -18.69
N GLU A 16 1.91 17.55 -19.01
CA GLU A 16 0.80 18.45 -19.28
C GLU A 16 0.64 18.66 -20.80
N PHE A 17 -0.59 18.63 -21.28
CA PHE A 17 -0.96 18.96 -22.63
C PHE A 17 -1.88 20.19 -22.62
N GLY A 18 -1.44 21.26 -23.27
CA GLY A 18 -2.18 22.50 -23.39
C GLY A 18 -2.98 22.61 -24.70
N ALA A 19 -3.56 23.76 -24.90
CA ALA A 19 -4.28 24.06 -26.15
C ALA A 19 -3.34 24.05 -27.39
N GLU A 20 -2.08 24.40 -27.18
CA GLU A 20 -1.01 24.39 -28.19
C GLU A 20 -0.63 22.99 -28.65
N ASP A 21 -0.88 21.97 -27.80
CA ASP A 21 -0.65 20.56 -28.12
C ASP A 21 -1.83 19.93 -28.85
N SER A 22 -2.88 20.70 -29.07
CA SER A 22 -4.11 20.19 -29.69
C SER A 22 -3.96 20.10 -31.20
N GLY A 23 -4.36 18.97 -31.74
CA GLY A 23 -4.57 18.80 -33.16
C GLY A 23 -5.95 19.29 -33.64
N SER A 24 -6.28 18.98 -34.85
CA SER A 24 -7.63 19.17 -35.39
C SER A 24 -8.24 17.81 -35.79
N LYS A 25 -9.54 17.82 -36.11
CA LYS A 25 -10.22 16.61 -36.59
C LYS A 25 -9.50 15.96 -37.78
N ASP A 26 -8.96 16.78 -38.69
CA ASP A 26 -8.30 16.29 -39.89
C ASP A 26 -6.79 16.12 -39.71
N PHE A 27 -6.20 16.72 -38.69
CA PHE A 27 -4.77 16.68 -38.37
C PHE A 27 -4.54 16.41 -36.88
N PRO A 28 -4.85 15.20 -36.40
CA PRO A 28 -4.64 14.84 -34.99
C PRO A 28 -3.15 14.75 -34.66
N ILE A 29 -2.79 15.19 -33.46
CA ILE A 29 -1.47 14.90 -32.87
C ILE A 29 -1.54 13.51 -32.24
N THR A 30 -0.60 12.65 -32.61
CA THR A 30 -0.57 11.26 -32.14
C THR A 30 0.79 10.95 -31.58
N TYR A 31 0.83 10.47 -30.36
CA TYR A 31 2.00 9.89 -29.70
C TYR A 31 1.85 8.38 -29.71
N LYS A 32 2.85 7.65 -30.18
CA LYS A 32 2.80 6.20 -30.22
C LYS A 32 4.18 5.56 -30.27
N ALA A 33 4.28 4.32 -29.82
CA ALA A 33 5.48 3.53 -30.00
C ALA A 33 5.80 3.32 -31.50
N TYR A 34 7.08 3.33 -31.83
CA TYR A 34 7.54 3.14 -33.19
C TYR A 34 7.47 1.67 -33.58
N ASN A 35 6.78 1.39 -34.68
CA ASN A 35 6.82 0.11 -35.40
C ASN A 35 6.77 -1.16 -34.52
N GLY A 36 5.94 -1.15 -33.49
CA GLY A 36 5.78 -2.31 -32.58
C GLY A 36 6.86 -2.44 -31.50
N GLU A 37 7.74 -1.44 -31.39
CA GLU A 37 8.66 -1.33 -30.26
C GLU A 37 7.89 -1.12 -28.94
N THR A 38 8.51 -1.49 -27.83
CA THR A 38 7.95 -1.25 -26.49
C THR A 38 8.52 0.05 -25.92
N ALA A 39 7.67 1.05 -25.75
CA ALA A 39 8.00 2.30 -25.09
C ALA A 39 7.18 2.42 -23.80
N VAL A 40 7.85 2.61 -22.69
CA VAL A 40 7.24 2.73 -21.35
C VAL A 40 7.46 4.15 -20.85
N ILE A 41 6.40 4.83 -20.41
CA ILE A 41 6.49 6.06 -19.65
C ILE A 41 6.30 5.68 -18.19
N ASP A 42 7.32 5.93 -17.37
CA ASP A 42 7.37 5.54 -15.98
C ASP A 42 7.43 6.77 -15.08
N GLY A 43 6.42 6.98 -14.26
CA GLY A 43 6.36 8.04 -13.24
C GLY A 43 6.87 7.60 -11.87
N GLY A 44 7.43 6.39 -11.77
CA GLY A 44 7.99 5.87 -10.53
C GLY A 44 9.44 6.29 -10.30
N ILE A 45 9.91 6.07 -9.08
CA ILE A 45 11.31 6.24 -8.69
C ILE A 45 11.96 4.85 -8.68
N THR A 46 13.00 4.67 -9.48
CA THR A 46 13.76 3.41 -9.51
C THR A 46 14.69 3.35 -8.30
N LEU A 47 14.53 2.31 -7.47
CA LEU A 47 15.41 2.02 -6.37
C LEU A 47 16.55 1.11 -6.84
N SER A 48 17.80 1.48 -6.53
CA SER A 48 18.94 0.62 -6.82
C SER A 48 18.96 -0.58 -5.89
N SER A 49 19.12 -1.79 -6.45
CA SER A 49 19.26 -3.01 -5.64
C SER A 49 20.49 -3.00 -4.73
N GLU A 50 21.51 -2.20 -5.06
CA GLU A 50 22.73 -2.08 -4.27
C GLU A 50 22.54 -1.30 -2.97
N ASP A 51 21.48 -0.49 -2.89
CA ASP A 51 21.16 0.33 -1.72
C ASP A 51 20.32 -0.43 -0.68
N PHE A 52 19.80 -1.60 -1.05
CA PHE A 52 19.14 -2.48 -0.09
C PHE A 52 20.16 -3.16 0.82
N LYS A 53 19.95 -3.04 2.11
CA LYS A 53 20.86 -3.57 3.13
C LYS A 53 20.12 -4.53 4.06
N ARG A 54 20.85 -5.51 4.59
CA ARG A 54 20.33 -6.29 5.71
C ARG A 54 20.24 -5.40 6.93
N PRO A 55 19.15 -5.48 7.71
CA PRO A 55 19.06 -4.74 8.97
C PRO A 55 20.13 -5.22 9.95
N GLU A 56 20.55 -4.34 10.83
CA GLU A 56 21.40 -4.71 11.95
C GLU A 56 20.65 -5.64 12.91
N PRO A 57 21.34 -6.48 13.70
CA PRO A 57 20.70 -7.45 14.59
C PRO A 57 19.74 -6.85 15.61
N ASP A 58 19.98 -5.60 16.00
CA ASP A 58 19.17 -4.83 16.96
C ASP A 58 18.20 -3.84 16.32
N ASP A 59 18.03 -3.93 14.99
CA ASP A 59 17.10 -3.07 14.27
C ASP A 59 15.68 -3.20 14.84
N PRO A 60 15.02 -2.07 15.19
CA PRO A 60 13.74 -2.09 15.88
C PRO A 60 12.59 -2.66 15.02
N TYR A 61 12.70 -2.59 13.70
CA TYR A 61 11.69 -3.12 12.79
C TYR A 61 11.92 -4.60 12.49
N ALA A 62 13.13 -4.97 12.11
CA ALA A 62 13.47 -6.37 11.82
C ALA A 62 13.30 -7.26 13.05
N SER A 63 13.59 -6.74 14.25
CA SER A 63 13.40 -7.47 15.51
C SER A 63 11.94 -7.85 15.81
N ARG A 64 10.97 -7.20 15.15
CA ARG A 64 9.52 -7.53 15.28
C ARG A 64 9.14 -8.79 14.52
N ILE A 65 9.90 -9.17 13.49
CA ILE A 65 9.64 -10.36 12.69
C ILE A 65 9.90 -11.58 13.59
N LYS A 66 8.85 -12.39 13.80
CA LYS A 66 8.92 -13.56 14.69
C LYS A 66 9.66 -14.73 14.06
N ASP A 67 9.41 -14.97 12.79
CA ASP A 67 10.05 -16.03 12.03
C ASP A 67 11.54 -15.67 11.81
N GLN A 68 12.42 -16.60 12.20
CA GLN A 68 13.86 -16.36 12.14
C GLN A 68 14.37 -16.35 10.69
N ASP A 69 13.90 -17.26 9.87
CA ASP A 69 14.35 -17.39 8.47
C ASP A 69 13.90 -16.15 7.67
N ALA A 70 12.67 -15.69 7.93
CA ALA A 70 12.16 -14.45 7.35
C ALA A 70 13.00 -13.24 7.80
N ARG A 71 13.37 -13.17 9.08
CA ARG A 71 14.21 -12.09 9.61
C ARG A 71 15.60 -12.07 8.98
N GLU A 72 16.18 -13.24 8.76
CA GLU A 72 17.50 -13.37 8.12
C GLU A 72 17.47 -13.08 6.62
N SER A 73 16.33 -13.17 5.98
CA SER A 73 16.17 -12.91 4.54
C SER A 73 15.72 -11.51 4.19
N VAL A 74 15.16 -10.76 5.15
CA VAL A 74 14.66 -9.40 4.91
C VAL A 74 15.78 -8.44 4.53
N VAL A 75 15.47 -7.54 3.61
CA VAL A 75 16.33 -6.40 3.26
C VAL A 75 15.56 -5.10 3.43
N MET A 76 16.26 -4.02 3.72
CA MET A 76 15.67 -2.71 3.97
C MET A 76 16.27 -1.67 3.03
N TYR A 77 15.44 -0.71 2.66
CA TYR A 77 15.82 0.49 1.93
C TYR A 77 15.33 1.71 2.71
N ASP A 78 16.21 2.65 3.00
CA ASP A 78 15.83 3.88 3.71
C ASP A 78 15.38 4.95 2.72
N LEU A 79 14.07 5.01 2.49
CA LEU A 79 13.46 5.99 1.59
C LEU A 79 13.73 7.43 2.04
N LYS A 80 13.73 7.67 3.35
CA LYS A 80 13.96 9.00 3.90
C LYS A 80 15.40 9.47 3.68
N ALA A 81 16.37 8.58 3.92
CA ALA A 81 17.77 8.87 3.63
C ALA A 81 18.03 9.11 2.13
N ALA A 82 17.25 8.46 1.27
CA ALA A 82 17.27 8.67 -0.16
C ALA A 82 16.53 9.93 -0.63
N GLY A 83 15.90 10.68 0.29
CA GLY A 83 15.14 11.89 -0.04
C GLY A 83 13.78 11.62 -0.70
N ILE A 84 13.29 10.37 -0.62
CA ILE A 84 12.01 9.97 -1.22
C ILE A 84 10.89 10.23 -0.21
N ASP A 85 9.96 11.11 -0.60
CA ASP A 85 8.76 11.37 0.20
C ASP A 85 7.72 10.27 -0.06
N TYR A 86 7.36 9.56 1.01
CA TYR A 86 6.36 8.49 1.00
C TYR A 86 5.20 8.75 1.97
N SER A 87 5.00 10.01 2.33
CA SER A 87 4.04 10.43 3.36
C SER A 87 2.58 10.21 2.97
N ASN A 88 2.30 9.90 1.71
CA ASN A 88 0.95 9.60 1.26
C ASN A 88 0.68 8.08 1.27
N ASP A 89 -0.54 7.71 1.60
CA ASP A 89 -0.99 6.30 1.70
C ASP A 89 -1.04 5.56 0.34
N ASN A 90 -0.61 6.19 -0.74
CA ASN A 90 -0.61 5.62 -2.10
C ASN A 90 0.73 5.00 -2.52
N PHE A 91 1.59 4.71 -1.57
CA PHE A 91 2.85 4.04 -1.84
C PHE A 91 2.64 2.63 -2.42
N ALA A 92 3.34 2.34 -3.50
CA ALA A 92 3.37 1.01 -4.10
C ALA A 92 4.79 0.67 -4.53
N LEU A 93 5.29 -0.47 -4.10
CA LEU A 93 6.57 -1.02 -4.53
C LEU A 93 6.33 -2.03 -5.65
N TYR A 94 7.12 -1.93 -6.71
CA TYR A 94 7.13 -2.91 -7.81
C TYR A 94 8.51 -3.56 -7.89
N TYR A 95 8.54 -4.87 -8.08
CA TYR A 95 9.77 -5.63 -8.32
C TYR A 95 9.46 -6.80 -9.24
N ASP A 96 10.41 -7.17 -10.06
CA ASP A 96 10.29 -8.28 -11.04
C ASP A 96 9.00 -8.22 -11.88
N GLY A 97 8.62 -7.00 -12.28
CA GLY A 97 7.42 -6.74 -13.09
C GLY A 97 6.08 -6.88 -12.35
N GLY A 98 6.09 -7.16 -11.04
CA GLY A 98 4.91 -7.30 -10.21
C GLY A 98 4.81 -6.25 -9.10
N ARG A 99 3.59 -5.95 -8.68
CA ARG A 99 3.36 -5.10 -7.51
C ARG A 99 3.60 -5.88 -6.23
N GLY A 100 4.44 -5.37 -5.36
CA GLY A 100 4.64 -5.89 -4.02
C GLY A 100 3.37 -5.78 -3.18
N THR A 101 3.16 -6.75 -2.31
CA THR A 101 2.07 -6.73 -1.33
C THR A 101 2.58 -6.17 -0.02
N LEU A 102 1.91 -5.16 0.51
CA LEU A 102 2.18 -4.68 1.86
C LEU A 102 1.96 -5.82 2.86
N ALA A 103 2.83 -5.90 3.87
CA ALA A 103 2.65 -6.86 4.94
C ALA A 103 1.25 -6.68 5.56
N ARG A 104 0.50 -7.75 5.63
CA ARG A 104 -0.90 -7.73 6.11
C ARG A 104 -1.25 -9.03 6.80
N TYR A 105 -2.25 -8.95 7.65
CA TYR A 105 -2.93 -10.11 8.19
C TYR A 105 -4.45 -9.98 7.95
N PRO A 106 -5.13 -11.04 7.49
CA PRO A 106 -4.54 -12.28 6.96
C PRO A 106 -3.81 -12.04 5.64
N ASN A 107 -2.88 -12.93 5.27
CA ASN A 107 -2.11 -12.81 4.01
C ASN A 107 -3.03 -12.83 2.78
N GLU A 108 -4.09 -13.62 2.86
CA GLU A 108 -5.12 -13.73 1.83
C GLU A 108 -6.49 -13.47 2.45
N GLN A 109 -7.44 -12.96 1.65
CA GLN A 109 -8.80 -12.63 2.07
C GLN A 109 -8.86 -11.52 3.14
N TYR A 110 -9.91 -11.50 3.91
CA TYR A 110 -10.20 -10.52 4.95
C TYR A 110 -10.66 -11.23 6.22
N ILE A 111 -10.41 -10.63 7.38
CA ILE A 111 -11.05 -11.07 8.61
C ILE A 111 -12.53 -10.68 8.49
N LEU A 112 -13.39 -11.68 8.59
CA LEU A 112 -14.84 -11.47 8.60
C LEU A 112 -15.30 -11.35 10.06
N GLY A 113 -16.01 -10.28 10.36
CA GLY A 113 -16.75 -10.16 11.63
C GLY A 113 -16.03 -9.42 12.75
N PHE A 114 -15.34 -8.32 12.44
CA PHE A 114 -15.17 -7.29 13.45
C PHE A 114 -16.56 -6.69 13.73
N HIS A 115 -17.08 -6.93 14.94
CA HIS A 115 -18.33 -6.33 15.39
C HIS A 115 -18.04 -5.24 16.41
N ASP A 116 -18.61 -4.08 16.19
CA ASP A 116 -18.82 -3.13 17.25
C ASP A 116 -19.99 -3.62 18.13
N LEU A 117 -19.75 -3.69 19.43
CA LEU A 117 -20.78 -4.02 20.40
C LEU A 117 -21.38 -2.80 21.08
N SER A 118 -20.90 -1.60 20.76
CA SER A 118 -21.27 -0.37 21.49
C SER A 118 -22.72 0.04 21.26
N ASP A 119 -23.35 -0.38 20.16
CA ASP A 119 -24.74 -0.01 19.83
C ASP A 119 -25.79 -1.11 20.07
N GLY A 120 -25.35 -2.28 20.54
CA GLY A 120 -26.26 -3.38 20.84
C GLY A 120 -26.86 -4.12 19.66
N HIS A 121 -26.44 -3.81 18.44
CA HIS A 121 -26.88 -4.49 17.22
C HIS A 121 -26.11 -5.80 17.03
N ARG A 122 -26.67 -6.89 17.51
CA ARG A 122 -26.00 -8.20 17.58
C ARG A 122 -26.24 -9.15 16.41
N ASP A 123 -27.19 -8.94 15.55
CA ASP A 123 -27.78 -10.09 14.83
C ASP A 123 -27.83 -9.99 13.30
N ASP A 124 -27.06 -9.13 12.66
CA ASP A 124 -26.98 -9.17 11.23
C ASP A 124 -25.53 -9.40 10.75
N ASP A 125 -25.20 -10.64 10.46
CA ASP A 125 -23.89 -11.07 9.89
C ASP A 125 -23.53 -10.37 8.56
N ARG A 126 -24.34 -9.45 8.10
CA ARG A 126 -24.24 -8.81 6.79
C ARG A 126 -23.82 -7.36 6.81
N TYR A 127 -23.72 -6.73 7.98
CA TYR A 127 -23.42 -5.30 8.07
C TYR A 127 -22.19 -4.99 8.88
N MET A 128 -21.46 -4.05 8.34
CA MET A 128 -20.19 -3.54 8.77
C MET A 128 -20.30 -2.74 10.05
N CYS A 129 -19.26 -2.84 10.84
CA CYS A 129 -19.14 -2.08 12.06
C CYS A 129 -19.08 -0.60 11.76
N ASN A 130 -20.12 0.12 12.16
CA ASN A 130 -20.06 1.55 12.30
C ASN A 130 -19.86 1.83 13.79
N SER A 131 -18.61 1.71 14.25
CA SER A 131 -18.25 2.06 15.59
C SER A 131 -18.17 3.57 15.70
N ALA A 132 -19.09 4.18 16.44
CA ALA A 132 -19.07 5.61 16.69
C ALA A 132 -17.83 6.06 17.47
N ASP A 133 -17.18 5.15 18.19
CA ASP A 133 -15.98 5.40 19.00
C ASP A 133 -14.70 4.79 18.41
N GLY A 134 -14.81 4.06 17.28
CA GLY A 134 -13.67 3.43 16.63
C GLY A 134 -13.14 2.17 17.33
N THR A 135 -13.93 1.52 18.16
CA THR A 135 -13.55 0.29 18.87
C THR A 135 -13.97 -0.95 18.09
N PHE A 136 -13.05 -1.91 17.92
CA PHE A 136 -13.26 -3.16 17.21
C PHE A 136 -12.82 -4.33 18.05
N TYR A 137 -13.48 -5.48 17.88
CA TYR A 137 -13.13 -6.73 18.56
C TYR A 137 -12.31 -7.63 17.63
N ASP A 138 -11.18 -8.11 18.12
CA ASP A 138 -10.36 -9.13 17.46
C ASP A 138 -10.80 -10.52 17.94
N LYS A 139 -11.83 -11.07 17.31
CA LYS A 139 -12.39 -12.39 17.66
C LYS A 139 -11.37 -13.53 17.65
N GLU A 140 -10.36 -13.42 16.81
CA GLU A 140 -9.31 -14.43 16.66
C GLU A 140 -8.16 -14.21 17.65
N ASN A 141 -8.20 -13.08 18.36
CA ASN A 141 -7.17 -12.66 19.31
C ASN A 141 -5.75 -12.65 18.72
N VAL A 142 -5.64 -12.28 17.46
CA VAL A 142 -4.38 -12.29 16.72
C VAL A 142 -3.47 -11.15 17.14
N VAL A 143 -4.05 -9.97 17.37
CA VAL A 143 -3.31 -8.76 17.75
C VAL A 143 -2.52 -8.98 19.04
N SER A 144 -3.08 -9.74 20.01
CA SER A 144 -2.40 -10.10 21.25
C SER A 144 -1.11 -10.90 21.06
N THR A 145 -0.98 -11.55 19.92
CA THR A 145 0.22 -12.33 19.59
C THR A 145 1.35 -11.49 19.01
N TRP A 146 1.10 -10.24 18.64
CA TRP A 146 2.11 -9.37 18.07
C TRP A 146 2.99 -8.76 19.17
N LYS A 147 4.24 -8.40 18.81
CA LYS A 147 5.16 -7.80 19.77
C LYS A 147 4.79 -6.38 20.15
N ASN A 148 4.27 -5.64 19.20
CA ASN A 148 3.68 -4.32 19.39
C ASN A 148 2.75 -3.99 18.21
N ILE A 149 1.99 -2.93 18.36
CA ILE A 149 1.02 -2.44 17.36
C ILE A 149 1.43 -1.09 16.75
N ASP A 150 2.62 -0.60 17.01
CA ASP A 150 3.06 0.69 16.49
C ASP A 150 3.12 0.68 14.97
N GLY A 151 2.43 1.60 14.33
CA GLY A 151 2.34 1.73 12.88
C GLY A 151 1.48 0.67 12.20
N VAL A 152 0.75 -0.16 12.97
CA VAL A 152 -0.23 -1.08 12.41
C VAL A 152 -1.50 -0.33 12.06
N LYS A 153 -2.01 -0.59 10.87
CA LYS A 153 -3.26 0.00 10.37
C LYS A 153 -4.30 -1.07 10.15
N VAL A 154 -5.54 -0.75 10.49
CA VAL A 154 -6.71 -1.54 10.09
C VAL A 154 -7.22 -1.00 8.78
N CYS A 155 -7.35 -1.88 7.80
CA CYS A 155 -7.91 -1.57 6.50
C CYS A 155 -9.18 -2.39 6.32
N GLY A 156 -10.30 -1.73 6.09
CA GLY A 156 -11.58 -2.42 5.95
C GLY A 156 -12.66 -1.53 5.40
N MET A 157 -13.82 -2.10 5.20
CA MET A 157 -15.01 -1.39 4.81
C MET A 157 -15.76 -1.00 6.09
N PHE A 158 -15.48 0.19 6.61
CA PHE A 158 -16.02 0.67 7.88
C PHE A 158 -17.32 1.49 7.74
N GLU A 159 -17.73 1.81 6.51
CA GLU A 159 -18.90 2.61 6.23
C GLU A 159 -19.91 1.88 5.36
N ILE A 160 -21.17 2.33 5.42
CA ILE A 160 -22.28 1.83 4.60
C ILE A 160 -21.99 2.05 3.10
N ASP A 161 -21.19 3.05 2.78
CA ASP A 161 -20.75 3.33 1.42
C ASP A 161 -19.47 2.52 1.11
N TRP A 162 -19.63 1.40 0.48
CA TRP A 162 -18.61 0.39 0.16
C TRP A 162 -17.39 0.92 -0.63
N ALA A 163 -17.39 2.18 -0.95
CA ALA A 163 -16.38 2.82 -1.79
C ALA A 163 -15.20 3.42 -1.02
N GLN A 164 -15.28 3.53 0.30
CA GLN A 164 -14.24 4.20 1.09
C GLN A 164 -13.69 3.28 2.17
N SER A 165 -12.56 2.67 1.89
CA SER A 165 -11.72 2.03 2.90
C SER A 165 -10.48 2.88 3.11
N SER A 166 -10.48 3.74 4.11
CA SER A 166 -9.26 4.43 4.53
C SER A 166 -8.57 3.62 5.63
N PRO A 167 -7.24 3.42 5.55
CA PRO A 167 -6.50 2.81 6.63
C PRO A 167 -6.62 3.63 7.90
N ALA A 168 -6.95 3.01 9.04
CA ALA A 168 -7.01 3.62 10.35
C ALA A 168 -5.88 3.08 11.23
N ASP A 169 -5.20 3.97 11.98
CA ASP A 169 -4.16 3.56 12.91
C ASP A 169 -4.78 2.87 14.13
N ILE A 170 -4.17 1.76 14.58
CA ILE A 170 -4.52 1.14 15.86
C ILE A 170 -3.86 1.97 16.96
N VAL A 171 -4.68 2.59 17.80
CA VAL A 171 -4.21 3.46 18.90
C VAL A 171 -3.88 2.64 20.14
N SER A 172 -4.68 1.64 20.44
CA SER A 172 -4.50 0.78 21.61
C SER A 172 -5.14 -0.59 21.37
N TYR A 173 -4.69 -1.56 22.14
CA TYR A 173 -5.25 -2.90 22.18
C TYR A 173 -5.39 -3.35 23.63
N ASP A 174 -6.56 -3.87 23.98
CA ASP A 174 -6.83 -4.46 25.28
C ASP A 174 -7.08 -5.96 25.13
N ALA A 175 -6.15 -6.78 25.64
CA ALA A 175 -6.23 -8.24 25.54
C ALA A 175 -7.28 -8.84 26.46
N ASP A 176 -7.75 -8.11 27.47
CA ASP A 176 -8.68 -8.58 28.49
C ASP A 176 -10.15 -8.32 28.12
N SER A 177 -10.39 -7.53 27.09
CA SER A 177 -11.74 -7.10 26.65
C SER A 177 -12.38 -8.03 25.62
N ASN A 178 -11.94 -9.25 25.45
CA ASN A 178 -12.47 -10.23 24.48
C ASN A 178 -13.90 -10.71 24.79
#